data_5cf422609b18a0607bd8371095bf2cb8
#
_entry.id   5cf422609b18a0607bd8371095bf2cb8
#
_cell.length_a   1.000
_cell.length_b   1.000
_cell.length_c   1.000
_cell.angle_alpha   90.00
_cell.angle_beta   90.00
_cell.angle_gamma   90.00
#
_symmetry.space_group_name_H-M   'P 1'
#
loop_
_entity.id
_entity.type
_entity.pdbx_description
1 polymer ?
#
loop_
_entity_poly.entity_id
_entity_poly.type
_entity_poly.pdbx_seq_one_letter_code
_entity_poly.pdbx_strand_id
1 'polypeptide(L)'
;MITLTTLSTAHPADVFVQAANHLLRQQAPAMHNGQPAIHALDGRTDAAGCFITPEQFKQRHIPRNALWSDLVRRKQVTSAHKDLIIKLNCVHDDMVYQEERRWRTLDLRVVLSHLRAALGPQCMWVQVYEEGFRRIGGPC
;
A
#
# COMPACT_ATOMS: atom_id res chain seq x y z
N MET A 1 -4.34 6.27 12.73
CA MET A 1 -4.06 6.13 11.29
C MET A 1 -2.93 7.06 10.89
N ILE A 2 -1.96 6.56 10.14
CA ILE A 2 -0.84 7.35 9.63
C ILE A 2 -1.31 8.13 8.40
N THR A 3 -1.01 9.42 8.35
CA THR A 3 -1.24 10.30 7.20
C THR A 3 0.06 11.00 6.81
N LEU A 4 0.04 11.84 5.78
CA LEU A 4 1.21 12.62 5.38
C LEU A 4 1.77 13.46 6.54
N THR A 5 0.91 13.89 7.45
CA THR A 5 1.30 14.70 8.61
C THR A 5 2.13 13.92 9.61
N THR A 6 1.88 12.62 9.78
CA THR A 6 2.50 11.76 10.81
C THR A 6 3.45 10.71 10.22
N LEU A 7 3.52 10.58 8.90
CA LEU A 7 4.31 9.53 8.24
C LEU A 7 5.79 9.60 8.60
N SER A 8 6.37 10.80 8.67
CA SER A 8 7.80 10.98 8.95
C SER A 8 8.24 10.48 10.32
N THR A 9 7.33 10.46 11.30
CA THR A 9 7.62 10.01 12.67
C THR A 9 7.06 8.61 12.97
N ALA A 10 6.38 8.00 12.00
CA ALA A 10 5.79 6.68 12.19
C ALA A 10 6.87 5.59 12.21
N HIS A 11 6.63 4.56 13.02
CA HIS A 11 7.50 3.38 13.02
C HIS A 11 7.29 2.59 11.72
N PRO A 12 8.37 2.08 11.08
CA PRO A 12 8.25 1.31 9.82
C PRO A 12 7.27 0.14 9.88
N ALA A 13 7.20 -0.57 11.02
CA ALA A 13 6.26 -1.67 11.21
C ALA A 13 4.80 -1.19 11.09
N ASP A 14 4.50 -0.01 11.61
CA ASP A 14 3.15 0.57 11.54
C ASP A 14 2.81 1.00 10.12
N VAL A 15 3.79 1.53 9.38
CA VAL A 15 3.65 1.84 7.95
C VAL A 15 3.29 0.57 7.17
N PHE A 16 4.04 -0.49 7.38
CA PHE A 16 3.79 -1.79 6.75
C PHE A 16 2.39 -2.31 7.06
N VAL A 17 2.02 -2.33 8.34
CA VAL A 17 0.72 -2.86 8.79
C VAL A 17 -0.43 -2.06 8.18
N GLN A 18 -0.33 -0.74 8.15
CA GLN A 18 -1.39 0.10 7.56
C GLN A 18 -1.57 -0.19 6.07
N ALA A 19 -0.49 -0.23 5.31
CA ALA A 19 -0.55 -0.49 3.86
C ALA A 19 -1.09 -1.90 3.57
N ALA A 20 -0.61 -2.91 4.29
CA ALA A 20 -1.06 -4.29 4.10
C ALA A 20 -2.55 -4.46 4.46
N ASN A 21 -2.99 -3.89 5.58
CA ASN A 21 -4.40 -3.91 5.97
C ASN A 21 -5.28 -3.16 4.97
N HIS A 22 -4.78 -2.09 4.39
CA HIS A 22 -5.50 -1.37 3.36
C HIS A 22 -5.78 -2.26 2.14
N LEU A 23 -4.76 -2.95 1.65
CA LEU A 23 -4.91 -3.87 0.51
C LEU A 23 -5.86 -5.01 0.83
N LEU A 24 -5.75 -5.59 2.04
CA LEU A 24 -6.63 -6.66 2.49
C LEU A 24 -8.10 -6.24 2.54
N ARG A 25 -8.37 -5.03 2.99
CA ARG A 25 -9.74 -4.53 3.11
C ARG A 25 -10.33 -4.09 1.77
N GLN A 26 -9.51 -3.46 0.93
CA GLN A 26 -10.00 -2.93 -0.35
C GLN A 26 -10.33 -4.05 -1.34
N GLN A 27 -9.53 -5.09 -1.40
CA GLN A 27 -9.73 -6.27 -2.27
C GLN A 27 -9.97 -5.94 -3.75
N ALA A 28 -9.45 -4.82 -4.20
CA ALA A 28 -9.60 -4.37 -5.58
C ALA A 28 -8.48 -3.37 -5.92
N PRO A 29 -8.04 -3.32 -7.19
CA PRO A 29 -7.03 -2.35 -7.57
C PRO A 29 -7.60 -0.94 -7.65
N ALA A 30 -6.75 0.05 -7.41
CA ALA A 30 -7.02 1.44 -7.77
C ALA A 30 -6.49 1.67 -9.19
N MET A 31 -7.38 2.06 -10.08
CA MET A 31 -7.09 2.22 -11.50
C MET A 31 -7.58 3.57 -12.01
N HIS A 32 -6.83 4.17 -12.91
CA HIS A 32 -7.23 5.36 -13.64
C HIS A 32 -6.65 5.33 -15.06
N ASN A 33 -7.52 5.48 -16.07
CA ASN A 33 -7.13 5.42 -17.46
C ASN A 33 -6.38 4.12 -17.83
N GLY A 34 -6.83 2.99 -17.28
CA GLY A 34 -6.24 1.68 -17.57
C GLY A 34 -4.89 1.42 -16.92
N GLN A 35 -4.45 2.28 -16.01
CA GLN A 35 -3.16 2.17 -15.33
C GLN A 35 -3.35 2.15 -13.82
N PRO A 36 -2.41 1.55 -13.06
CA PRO A 36 -2.43 1.64 -11.60
C PRO A 36 -2.45 3.10 -11.16
N ALA A 37 -3.26 3.40 -10.14
CA ALA A 37 -3.47 4.76 -9.65
C ALA A 37 -3.18 4.87 -8.17
N ILE A 38 -2.52 5.96 -7.76
CA ILE A 38 -2.35 6.28 -6.35
C ILE A 38 -3.70 6.65 -5.72
N HIS A 39 -4.59 7.27 -6.51
CA HIS A 39 -5.98 7.45 -6.12
C HIS A 39 -6.89 7.42 -7.36
N ALA A 40 -7.95 6.63 -7.28
CA ALA A 40 -8.92 6.45 -8.35
C ALA A 40 -10.16 7.32 -8.16
N LEU A 41 -10.95 7.47 -9.22
CA LEU A 41 -12.20 8.24 -9.19
C LEU A 41 -13.22 7.66 -8.20
N ASP A 42 -13.20 6.33 -8.00
CA ASP A 42 -14.12 5.64 -7.07
C ASP A 42 -13.67 5.68 -5.61
N GLY A 43 -12.59 6.39 -5.29
CA GLY A 43 -12.05 6.50 -3.95
C GLY A 43 -11.05 5.45 -3.55
N ARG A 44 -10.79 4.45 -4.41
CA ARG A 44 -9.75 3.44 -4.13
C ARG A 44 -8.38 4.08 -4.24
N THR A 45 -7.43 3.55 -3.45
CA THR A 45 -6.03 3.97 -3.47
C THR A 45 -5.11 2.75 -3.57
N ASP A 46 -3.89 2.98 -4.04
CA ASP A 46 -2.85 1.95 -3.96
C ASP A 46 -2.27 1.88 -2.54
N ALA A 47 -1.18 1.12 -2.34
CA ALA A 47 -0.57 0.97 -1.02
C ALA A 47 0.02 2.28 -0.49
N ALA A 48 0.52 3.14 -1.36
CA ALA A 48 1.06 4.44 -0.98
C ALA A 48 -0.06 5.46 -0.69
N GLY A 49 -1.12 5.42 -1.49
CA GLY A 49 -2.25 6.36 -1.36
C GLY A 49 -3.00 6.25 -0.04
N CYS A 50 -2.88 5.14 0.68
CA CYS A 50 -3.54 4.98 1.98
C CYS A 50 -2.99 5.94 3.06
N PHE A 51 -1.84 6.56 2.82
CA PHE A 51 -1.25 7.56 3.72
C PHE A 51 -1.67 9.00 3.38
N ILE A 52 -2.45 9.18 2.33
CA ILE A 52 -2.88 10.50 1.86
C ILE A 52 -4.40 10.60 2.02
N THR A 53 -4.86 11.61 2.73
CA THR A 53 -6.30 11.86 2.88
C THR A 53 -6.88 12.43 1.57
N PRO A 54 -8.20 12.27 1.33
CA PRO A 54 -8.84 12.90 0.17
C PRO A 54 -8.57 14.40 0.08
N GLU A 55 -8.57 15.10 1.21
CA GLU A 55 -8.28 16.53 1.28
C GLU A 55 -6.84 16.83 0.87
N GLN A 56 -5.88 16.01 1.31
CA GLN A 56 -4.46 16.18 0.96
C GLN A 56 -4.21 15.92 -0.52
N PHE A 57 -4.86 14.92 -1.13
CA PHE A 57 -4.80 14.72 -2.57
C PHE A 57 -5.21 15.98 -3.33
N LYS A 58 -6.28 16.59 -2.92
CA LYS A 58 -6.82 17.79 -3.54
C LYS A 58 -5.93 19.01 -3.30
N GLN A 59 -5.54 19.25 -2.06
CA GLN A 59 -4.72 20.41 -1.67
C GLN A 59 -3.36 20.40 -2.36
N ARG A 60 -2.76 19.23 -2.52
CA ARG A 60 -1.43 19.07 -3.11
C ARG A 60 -1.47 18.84 -4.61
N HIS A 61 -2.65 18.81 -5.22
CA HIS A 61 -2.83 18.59 -6.66
C HIS A 61 -2.12 17.32 -7.14
N ILE A 62 -2.21 16.23 -6.39
CA ILE A 62 -1.53 14.98 -6.72
C ILE A 62 -2.24 14.29 -7.89
N PRO A 63 -1.55 14.05 -9.03
CA PRO A 63 -2.14 13.35 -10.15
C PRO A 63 -2.55 11.93 -9.80
N ARG A 64 -3.61 11.42 -10.42
CA ARG A 64 -4.15 10.09 -10.12
C ARG A 64 -3.18 8.95 -10.39
N ASN A 65 -2.34 9.07 -11.42
CA ASN A 65 -1.34 8.05 -11.76
C ASN A 65 0.08 8.44 -11.29
N ALA A 66 0.20 9.31 -10.28
CA ALA A 66 1.50 9.72 -9.76
C ALA A 66 2.24 8.53 -9.13
N LEU A 67 3.55 8.53 -9.26
CA LEU A 67 4.42 7.56 -8.62
C LEU A 67 4.95 8.15 -7.30
N TRP A 68 5.01 7.32 -6.25
CA TRP A 68 5.53 7.78 -4.95
C TRP A 68 6.94 8.36 -5.07
N SER A 69 7.81 7.73 -5.85
CA SER A 69 9.17 8.22 -6.08
C SER A 69 9.19 9.64 -6.65
N ASP A 70 8.27 9.97 -7.57
CA ASP A 70 8.15 11.31 -8.14
C ASP A 70 7.64 12.32 -7.12
N LEU A 71 6.68 11.92 -6.29
CA LEU A 71 6.15 12.77 -5.23
C LEU A 71 7.23 13.11 -4.19
N VAL A 72 8.07 12.14 -3.84
CA VAL A 72 9.22 12.35 -2.95
C VAL A 72 10.21 13.32 -3.60
N ARG A 73 10.56 13.09 -4.84
CA ARG A 73 11.51 13.94 -5.59
C ARG A 73 11.01 15.38 -5.67
N ARG A 74 9.71 15.57 -5.86
CA ARG A 74 9.08 16.90 -5.94
C ARG A 74 8.78 17.50 -4.57
N LYS A 75 9.16 16.83 -3.48
CA LYS A 75 8.92 17.25 -2.11
C LYS A 75 7.43 17.46 -1.76
N GLN A 76 6.56 16.75 -2.46
CA GLN A 76 5.12 16.74 -2.15
C GLN A 76 4.79 15.79 -1.00
N VAL A 77 5.65 14.80 -0.76
CA VAL A 77 5.56 13.88 0.37
C VAL A 77 6.94 13.71 1.00
N THR A 78 6.98 13.25 2.26
CA THR A 78 8.25 12.97 2.95
C THR A 78 9.01 11.82 2.26
N SER A 79 10.34 11.86 2.33
CA SER A 79 11.19 10.74 1.91
C SER A 79 11.25 9.61 2.94
N ALA A 80 10.69 9.81 4.13
CA ALA A 80 10.65 8.78 5.16
C ALA A 80 9.93 7.53 4.64
N HIS A 81 10.51 6.35 4.89
CA HIS A 81 9.98 5.05 4.48
C HIS A 81 9.81 4.87 2.96
N LYS A 82 10.52 5.68 2.16
CA LYS A 82 10.39 5.68 0.70
C LYS A 82 10.49 4.28 0.10
N ASP A 83 11.55 3.55 0.42
CA ASP A 83 11.80 2.23 -0.18
C ASP A 83 10.74 1.20 0.24
N LEU A 84 10.33 1.23 1.50
CA LEU A 84 9.28 0.36 2.00
C LEU A 84 7.95 0.63 1.29
N ILE A 85 7.56 1.89 1.17
CA ILE A 85 6.31 2.28 0.52
C ILE A 85 6.32 1.91 -0.97
N ILE A 86 7.44 2.13 -1.67
CA ILE A 86 7.56 1.75 -3.08
C ILE A 86 7.41 0.23 -3.25
N LYS A 87 8.04 -0.56 -2.38
CA LYS A 87 7.94 -2.03 -2.44
C LYS A 87 6.53 -2.52 -2.15
N LEU A 88 5.86 -1.94 -1.16
CA LEU A 88 4.47 -2.27 -0.87
C LEU A 88 3.55 -1.89 -2.04
N ASN A 89 3.85 -0.79 -2.71
CA ASN A 89 3.09 -0.38 -3.88
C ASN A 89 3.28 -1.34 -5.06
N CYS A 90 4.45 -1.96 -5.19
CA CYS A 90 4.68 -3.02 -6.18
C CYS A 90 3.75 -4.20 -5.97
N VAL A 91 3.41 -4.53 -4.72
CA VAL A 91 2.43 -5.59 -4.42
C VAL A 91 1.08 -5.24 -5.04
N HIS A 92 0.59 -4.03 -4.82
CA HIS A 92 -0.65 -3.55 -5.42
C HIS A 92 -0.58 -3.62 -6.96
N ASP A 93 0.48 -3.11 -7.55
CA ASP A 93 0.62 -3.02 -9.00
C ASP A 93 0.71 -4.40 -9.65
N ASP A 94 1.39 -5.35 -9.00
CA ASP A 94 1.42 -6.74 -9.47
C ASP A 94 0.04 -7.39 -9.42
N MET A 95 -0.76 -7.06 -8.41
CA MET A 95 -2.14 -7.56 -8.27
C MET A 95 -3.10 -6.99 -9.30
N VAL A 96 -2.82 -5.82 -9.85
CA VAL A 96 -3.65 -5.17 -10.86
C VAL A 96 -3.87 -6.05 -12.09
N TYR A 97 -2.86 -6.84 -12.46
CA TYR A 97 -2.93 -7.73 -13.62
C TYR A 97 -3.58 -9.08 -13.32
N GLN A 98 -4.00 -9.31 -12.08
CA GLN A 98 -4.73 -10.51 -11.72
C GLN A 98 -6.20 -10.37 -12.12
N GLU A 99 -6.86 -11.51 -12.39
CA GLU A 99 -8.28 -11.52 -12.68
C GLU A 99 -9.09 -10.90 -11.54
N GLU A 100 -10.18 -10.22 -11.87
CA GLU A 100 -11.06 -9.59 -10.90
C GLU A 100 -11.47 -10.53 -9.75
N ARG A 101 -11.76 -11.79 -10.07
CA ARG A 101 -12.11 -12.79 -9.05
C ARG A 101 -11.00 -12.99 -8.01
N ARG A 102 -9.71 -12.81 -8.37
CA ARG A 102 -8.60 -12.96 -7.46
C ARG A 102 -8.60 -11.87 -6.40
N TRP A 103 -8.96 -10.67 -6.77
CA TRP A 103 -9.14 -9.58 -5.81
C TRP A 103 -10.30 -9.86 -4.86
N ARG A 104 -11.42 -10.41 -5.37
CA ARG A 104 -12.59 -10.74 -4.54
C ARG A 104 -12.32 -11.88 -3.57
N THR A 105 -11.45 -12.82 -3.98
CA THR A 105 -11.08 -13.96 -3.15
C THR A 105 -9.74 -13.78 -2.45
N LEU A 106 -9.22 -12.55 -2.44
CA LEU A 106 -7.96 -12.21 -1.82
C LEU A 106 -8.03 -12.53 -0.33
N ASP A 107 -7.21 -13.48 0.10
CA ASP A 107 -7.08 -13.82 1.49
C ASP A 107 -5.68 -13.44 2.00
N LEU A 108 -5.48 -13.58 3.30
CA LEU A 108 -4.22 -13.23 3.94
C LEU A 108 -3.02 -13.95 3.34
N ARG A 109 -3.18 -15.23 2.97
CA ARG A 109 -2.06 -16.01 2.41
C ARG A 109 -1.62 -15.46 1.08
N VAL A 110 -2.57 -15.05 0.25
CA VAL A 110 -2.27 -14.44 -1.05
C VAL A 110 -1.50 -13.14 -0.86
N VAL A 111 -1.97 -12.28 0.03
CA VAL A 111 -1.29 -11.01 0.32
C VAL A 111 0.11 -11.26 0.89
N LEU A 112 0.25 -12.18 1.85
CA LEU A 112 1.57 -12.50 2.42
C LEU A 112 2.51 -13.07 1.38
N SER A 113 2.01 -13.90 0.46
CA SER A 113 2.81 -14.44 -0.65
C SER A 113 3.36 -13.32 -1.52
N HIS A 114 2.53 -12.34 -1.89
CA HIS A 114 2.96 -11.19 -2.68
C HIS A 114 3.94 -10.30 -1.90
N LEU A 115 3.68 -10.08 -0.61
CA LEU A 115 4.58 -9.30 0.24
C LEU A 115 5.95 -9.96 0.35
N ARG A 116 5.99 -11.29 0.52
CA ARG A 116 7.25 -12.03 0.53
C ARG A 116 8.00 -11.93 -0.79
N ALA A 117 7.29 -12.02 -1.92
CA ALA A 117 7.89 -11.88 -3.23
C ALA A 117 8.47 -10.46 -3.44
N ALA A 118 7.77 -9.44 -2.97
CA ALA A 118 8.21 -8.05 -3.13
C ALA A 118 9.34 -7.66 -2.18
N LEU A 119 9.30 -8.13 -0.93
CA LEU A 119 10.22 -7.70 0.14
C LEU A 119 11.25 -8.77 0.53
N GLY A 120 11.03 -10.02 0.13
CA GLY A 120 11.84 -11.16 0.52
C GLY A 120 11.36 -11.81 1.83
N PRO A 121 11.51 -13.16 1.96
CA PRO A 121 11.02 -13.91 3.13
C PRO A 121 11.78 -13.57 4.41
N GLN A 122 12.99 -13.04 4.30
CA GLN A 122 13.82 -12.63 5.44
C GLN A 122 13.55 -11.20 5.88
N CYS A 123 12.67 -10.48 5.20
CA CYS A 123 12.32 -9.13 5.58
C CYS A 123 11.64 -9.12 6.94
N MET A 124 12.19 -8.36 7.87
CA MET A 124 11.67 -8.25 9.23
C MET A 124 10.21 -7.79 9.26
N TRP A 125 9.82 -6.91 8.34
CA TRP A 125 8.44 -6.39 8.28
C TRP A 125 7.44 -7.46 7.89
N VAL A 126 7.79 -8.35 6.97
CA VAL A 126 6.96 -9.51 6.60
C VAL A 126 6.77 -10.42 7.80
N GLN A 127 7.83 -10.68 8.56
CA GLN A 127 7.77 -11.53 9.75
C GLN A 127 6.89 -10.89 10.84
N VAL A 128 7.01 -9.60 11.06
CA VAL A 128 6.18 -8.86 12.02
C VAL A 128 4.71 -8.94 11.64
N TYR A 129 4.39 -8.79 10.37
CA TYR A 129 3.02 -8.87 9.88
C TYR A 129 2.42 -10.27 10.07
N GLU A 130 3.18 -11.31 9.71
CA GLU A 130 2.77 -12.71 9.92
C GLU A 130 2.49 -13.01 11.39
N GLU A 131 3.39 -12.56 12.26
CA GLU A 131 3.23 -12.72 13.71
C GLU A 131 1.97 -12.01 14.22
N GLY A 132 1.74 -10.79 13.76
CA GLY A 132 0.55 -10.02 14.11
C GLY A 132 -0.74 -10.75 13.76
N PHE A 133 -0.80 -11.34 12.56
CA PHE A 133 -1.97 -12.11 12.14
C PHE A 133 -2.16 -13.38 12.95
N ARG A 134 -1.08 -14.09 13.30
CA ARG A 134 -1.18 -15.27 14.16
C ARG A 134 -1.78 -14.93 15.53
N ARG A 135 -1.36 -13.82 16.12
CA ARG A 135 -1.84 -13.39 17.45
C ARG A 135 -3.33 -13.05 17.49
N ILE A 136 -3.86 -12.51 16.39
CA ILE A 136 -5.29 -12.18 16.30
C ILE A 136 -6.14 -13.34 15.79
N GLY A 137 -5.54 -14.54 15.63
CA GLY A 137 -6.26 -15.73 15.16
C GLY A 137 -6.55 -15.74 13.67
N GLY A 138 -5.86 -14.91 12.90
CA GLY A 138 -5.98 -14.93 11.45
C GLY A 138 -5.46 -16.23 10.85
N PRO A 139 -5.94 -16.63 9.65
CA PRO A 139 -5.43 -17.80 8.97
C PRO A 139 -3.98 -17.58 8.54
N CYS A 140 -3.15 -18.52 8.86
CA CYS A 140 -1.74 -18.51 8.45
C CYS A 140 -1.48 -19.56 7.41
#